data_589e3c7828fbde4a5ad44548baf0bf70
#
_entry.id   589e3c7828fbde4a5ad44548baf0bf70
#
_cell.length_a   1.000
_cell.length_b   1.000
_cell.length_c   1.000
_cell.angle_alpha   90.00
_cell.angle_beta   90.00
_cell.angle_gamma   90.00
#
_symmetry.space_group_name_H-M   'P 1'
#
loop_
_entity.id
_entity.type
_entity.pdbx_description
1 polymer ?
#
loop_
_entity_poly.entity_id
_entity_poly.type
_entity_poly.pdbx_seq_one_letter_code
_entity_poly.pdbx_strand_id
1 'polypeptide(L)'
;MRPSDLSRFKQNGIPIIALTAWDSLSAHLVEAAGADVILIGDSLAMVALGHATTLPVTLEQMLQHTQAVARGLTAELAQQPLLVCDLPFLSYQCGEDLAVAAAGRLLKESSAAAVKLEGAEPEVVAVIDRLVRMGIPVMGHLGLTPQAVHRLGYRRQATDAVSQERLLKQAVDLEQNGCFALVLEHVPTDLAERVQQTLSIPVIGIGAGDGCDGQVRVTADLLGLTAQQPPFSPALVDGRGLFTTALREWVDQKRIPPTTEATQPAPDC
;
A
#
# COMPACT_ATOMS: atom_id res chain seq x y z
N MET A 1 8.95 -13.43 -4.72
CA MET A 1 8.25 -13.13 -6.01
C MET A 1 8.95 -12.00 -6.75
N ARG A 2 8.87 -11.93 -8.09
CA ARG A 2 9.45 -10.88 -8.94
C ARG A 2 8.34 -10.10 -9.65
N PRO A 3 8.59 -8.86 -10.10
CA PRO A 3 7.62 -8.11 -10.92
C PRO A 3 7.06 -8.88 -12.13
N SER A 4 7.91 -9.65 -12.83
CA SER A 4 7.51 -10.49 -13.96
C SER A 4 6.55 -11.64 -13.61
N ASP A 5 6.49 -12.05 -12.35
CA ASP A 5 5.57 -13.12 -11.93
C ASP A 5 4.12 -12.65 -11.95
N LEU A 6 3.86 -11.34 -11.71
CA LEU A 6 2.52 -10.77 -11.76
C LEU A 6 1.91 -10.82 -13.17
N SER A 7 2.71 -10.62 -14.23
CA SER A 7 2.24 -10.77 -15.61
C SER A 7 1.78 -12.22 -15.90
N ARG A 8 2.46 -13.21 -15.31
CA ARG A 8 2.04 -14.62 -15.41
C ARG A 8 0.72 -14.87 -14.68
N PHE A 9 0.45 -14.19 -13.54
CA PHE A 9 -0.83 -14.29 -12.84
C PHE A 9 -1.97 -13.79 -13.74
N LYS A 10 -1.82 -12.61 -14.35
CA LYS A 10 -2.78 -12.07 -15.32
C LYS A 10 -3.03 -13.05 -16.47
N GLN A 11 -1.99 -13.56 -17.10
CA GLN A 11 -2.10 -14.51 -18.24
C GLN A 11 -2.85 -15.79 -17.86
N ASN A 12 -2.75 -16.25 -16.62
CA ASN A 12 -3.41 -17.44 -16.12
C ASN A 12 -4.76 -17.15 -15.43
N GLY A 13 -5.23 -15.91 -15.41
CA GLY A 13 -6.46 -15.52 -14.71
C GLY A 13 -6.39 -15.71 -13.19
N ILE A 14 -5.20 -15.67 -12.59
CA ILE A 14 -5.01 -15.79 -11.13
C ILE A 14 -5.11 -14.40 -10.52
N PRO A 15 -6.07 -14.15 -9.62
CA PRO A 15 -6.20 -12.85 -8.97
C PRO A 15 -4.94 -12.47 -8.15
N ILE A 16 -4.50 -11.23 -8.29
CA ILE A 16 -3.35 -10.69 -7.55
C ILE A 16 -3.86 -10.03 -6.27
N ILE A 17 -3.35 -10.47 -5.12
CA ILE A 17 -3.71 -9.92 -3.82
C ILE A 17 -2.58 -9.05 -3.29
N ALA A 18 -2.83 -7.75 -3.18
CA ALA A 18 -1.90 -6.77 -2.63
C ALA A 18 -2.44 -6.21 -1.30
N LEU A 19 -1.59 -6.19 -0.28
CA LEU A 19 -1.92 -5.60 1.02
C LEU A 19 -0.81 -4.64 1.45
N THR A 20 -1.17 -3.57 2.16
CA THR A 20 -0.14 -2.67 2.71
C THR A 20 0.45 -3.19 4.01
N ALA A 21 1.73 -2.90 4.24
CA ALA A 21 2.37 -3.08 5.54
C ALA A 21 3.28 -1.88 5.84
N TRP A 22 3.49 -1.61 7.14
CA TRP A 22 4.28 -0.46 7.60
C TRP A 22 5.33 -0.79 8.67
N ASP A 23 5.32 -2.01 9.19
CA ASP A 23 6.27 -2.51 10.19
C ASP A 23 6.39 -4.04 10.14
N SER A 24 7.21 -4.60 11.03
CA SER A 24 7.43 -6.05 11.07
C SER A 24 6.19 -6.84 11.51
N LEU A 25 5.33 -6.28 12.36
CA LEU A 25 4.11 -6.97 12.81
C LEU A 25 3.08 -7.04 11.70
N SER A 26 2.82 -5.91 11.02
CA SER A 26 1.91 -5.86 9.88
C SER A 26 2.42 -6.71 8.72
N ALA A 27 3.74 -6.73 8.48
CA ALA A 27 4.35 -7.59 7.45
C ALA A 27 4.10 -9.06 7.71
N HIS A 28 4.33 -9.51 8.95
CA HIS A 28 4.08 -10.90 9.34
C HIS A 28 2.60 -11.31 9.16
N LEU A 29 1.66 -10.44 9.54
CA LEU A 29 0.22 -10.70 9.34
C LEU A 29 -0.14 -10.82 7.86
N VAL A 30 0.38 -9.92 7.04
CA VAL A 30 0.10 -9.88 5.59
C VAL A 30 0.73 -11.06 4.86
N GLU A 31 1.97 -11.44 5.21
CA GLU A 31 2.63 -12.64 4.69
C GLU A 31 1.86 -13.91 5.06
N ALA A 32 1.48 -14.05 6.34
CA ALA A 32 0.72 -15.20 6.83
C ALA A 32 -0.68 -15.29 6.19
N ALA A 33 -1.27 -14.16 5.79
CA ALA A 33 -2.54 -14.12 5.06
C ALA A 33 -2.39 -14.55 3.59
N GLY A 34 -1.16 -14.69 3.06
CA GLY A 34 -0.90 -15.17 1.70
C GLY A 34 -0.99 -14.07 0.63
N ALA A 35 -0.70 -12.82 0.96
CA ALA A 35 -0.62 -11.76 -0.04
C ALA A 35 0.52 -12.00 -1.05
N ASP A 36 0.26 -11.67 -2.32
CA ASP A 36 1.25 -11.76 -3.40
C ASP A 36 2.18 -10.54 -3.45
N VAL A 37 1.64 -9.38 -3.09
CA VAL A 37 2.34 -8.11 -3.04
C VAL A 37 2.17 -7.47 -1.68
N ILE A 38 3.27 -7.04 -1.08
CA ILE A 38 3.25 -6.13 0.06
C ILE A 38 3.63 -4.74 -0.43
N LEU A 39 2.69 -3.82 -0.31
CA LEU A 39 2.90 -2.42 -0.63
C LEU A 39 3.26 -1.64 0.64
N ILE A 40 4.47 -1.11 0.68
CA ILE A 40 4.83 -0.10 1.67
C ILE A 40 4.33 1.24 1.12
N GLY A 41 3.03 1.50 1.37
CA GLY A 41 2.33 2.65 0.84
C GLY A 41 2.60 3.91 1.65
N ASP A 42 2.66 5.06 0.99
CA ASP A 42 2.75 6.37 1.68
C ASP A 42 1.50 6.69 2.51
N SER A 43 0.41 5.91 2.34
CA SER A 43 -0.75 5.88 3.25
C SER A 43 -0.37 5.64 4.71
N LEU A 44 0.83 5.05 5.00
CA LEU A 44 1.35 4.93 6.36
C LEU A 44 1.47 6.28 7.07
N ALA A 45 1.66 7.38 6.33
CA ALA A 45 1.62 8.73 6.88
C ALA A 45 0.32 8.98 7.65
N MET A 46 -0.81 8.49 7.12
CA MET A 46 -2.13 8.68 7.73
C MET A 46 -2.44 7.59 8.77
N VAL A 47 -2.26 6.32 8.43
CA VAL A 47 -2.73 5.19 9.27
C VAL A 47 -1.77 4.82 10.40
N ALA A 48 -0.48 5.12 10.29
CA ALA A 48 0.54 4.78 11.27
C ALA A 48 1.18 6.02 11.93
N LEU A 49 1.40 7.11 11.17
CA LEU A 49 2.05 8.31 11.69
C LEU A 49 1.07 9.41 12.10
N GLY A 50 -0.23 9.29 11.80
CA GLY A 50 -1.28 10.18 12.25
C GLY A 50 -1.35 11.52 11.50
N HIS A 51 -0.75 11.63 10.30
CA HIS A 51 -0.88 12.81 9.45
C HIS A 51 -2.25 12.85 8.76
N ALA A 52 -2.70 14.04 8.38
CA ALA A 52 -3.97 14.23 7.67
C ALA A 52 -3.92 13.81 6.18
N THR A 53 -2.74 13.73 5.60
CA THR A 53 -2.49 13.36 4.20
C THR A 53 -1.22 12.55 4.07
N THR A 54 -0.95 12.00 2.87
CA THR A 54 0.31 11.28 2.59
C THR A 54 1.51 12.22 2.39
N LEU A 55 1.29 13.50 2.14
CA LEU A 55 2.32 14.47 1.74
C LEU A 55 3.50 14.63 2.72
N PRO A 56 3.30 14.57 4.06
CA PRO A 56 4.40 14.82 5.00
C PRO A 56 5.44 13.70 5.09
N VAL A 57 5.14 12.48 4.62
CA VAL A 57 6.07 11.37 4.77
C VAL A 57 7.32 11.58 3.92
N THR A 58 8.49 11.35 4.51
CA THR A 58 9.79 11.53 3.87
C THR A 58 10.33 10.24 3.27
N LEU A 59 11.33 10.35 2.38
CA LEU A 59 12.04 9.20 1.83
C LEU A 59 12.71 8.37 2.94
N GLU A 60 13.28 9.03 3.95
CA GLU A 60 13.91 8.38 5.11
C GLU A 60 12.91 7.55 5.91
N GLN A 61 11.69 8.07 6.12
CA GLN A 61 10.63 7.32 6.78
C GLN A 61 10.20 6.12 5.92
N MET A 62 9.98 6.31 4.61
CA MET A 62 9.65 5.21 3.72
C MET A 62 10.73 4.13 3.73
N LEU A 63 12.01 4.51 3.74
CA LEU A 63 13.13 3.58 3.85
C LEU A 63 13.12 2.81 5.17
N GLN A 64 12.93 3.50 6.32
CA GLN A 64 12.85 2.86 7.64
C GLN A 64 11.70 1.86 7.73
N HIS A 65 10.50 2.24 7.24
CA HIS A 65 9.34 1.37 7.22
C HIS A 65 9.55 0.16 6.29
N THR A 66 10.13 0.36 5.10
CA THR A 66 10.46 -0.74 4.18
C THR A 66 11.43 -1.74 4.80
N GLN A 67 12.46 -1.25 5.49
CA GLN A 67 13.41 -2.10 6.23
C GLN A 67 12.71 -2.86 7.37
N ALA A 68 11.78 -2.21 8.09
CA ALA A 68 11.03 -2.87 9.16
C ALA A 68 10.11 -3.97 8.62
N VAL A 69 9.40 -3.70 7.52
CA VAL A 69 8.57 -4.70 6.81
C VAL A 69 9.43 -5.88 6.36
N ALA A 70 10.57 -5.64 5.72
CA ALA A 70 11.47 -6.69 5.25
C ALA A 70 11.96 -7.61 6.39
N ARG A 71 12.23 -7.05 7.58
CA ARG A 71 12.62 -7.86 8.76
C ARG A 71 11.46 -8.67 9.35
N GLY A 72 10.22 -8.32 9.04
CA GLY A 72 9.03 -9.05 9.48
C GLY A 72 8.70 -10.28 8.62
N LEU A 73 9.31 -10.42 7.44
CA LEU A 73 9.06 -11.55 6.57
C LEU A 73 9.82 -12.77 7.06
N THR A 74 9.15 -13.91 7.09
CA THR A 74 9.68 -15.19 7.62
C THR A 74 9.80 -16.29 6.58
N ALA A 75 9.07 -16.16 5.44
CA ALA A 75 9.17 -17.10 4.35
C ALA A 75 10.56 -17.09 3.69
N GLU A 76 10.96 -18.21 3.08
CA GLU A 76 12.16 -18.26 2.26
C GLU A 76 12.05 -17.23 1.11
N LEU A 77 13.17 -16.61 0.73
CA LEU A 77 13.24 -15.50 -0.23
C LEU A 77 12.45 -15.79 -1.55
N ALA A 78 12.51 -17.04 -2.03
CA ALA A 78 11.80 -17.45 -3.24
C ALA A 78 10.26 -17.46 -3.09
N GLN A 79 9.76 -17.54 -1.87
CA GLN A 79 8.33 -17.60 -1.52
C GLN A 79 7.80 -16.29 -0.95
N GLN A 80 8.67 -15.33 -0.69
CA GLN A 80 8.25 -14.03 -0.17
C GLN A 80 7.39 -13.28 -1.17
N PRO A 81 6.38 -12.50 -0.69
CA PRO A 81 5.63 -11.58 -1.52
C PRO A 81 6.55 -10.54 -2.18
N LEU A 82 6.08 -9.96 -3.28
CA LEU A 82 6.80 -8.86 -3.93
C LEU A 82 6.71 -7.60 -3.05
N LEU A 83 7.86 -7.08 -2.60
CA LEU A 83 7.91 -5.82 -1.88
C LEU A 83 7.96 -4.64 -2.85
N VAL A 84 6.93 -3.79 -2.83
CA VAL A 84 6.85 -2.55 -3.58
C VAL A 84 6.78 -1.38 -2.60
N CYS A 85 7.61 -0.35 -2.80
CA CYS A 85 7.62 0.85 -1.95
C CYS A 85 7.17 2.08 -2.74
N ASP A 86 6.29 2.88 -2.16
CA ASP A 86 5.93 4.17 -2.75
C ASP A 86 7.10 5.14 -2.70
N LEU A 87 7.35 5.83 -3.81
CA LEU A 87 8.15 7.04 -3.80
C LEU A 87 7.29 8.16 -3.20
N PRO A 88 7.68 8.75 -2.06
CA PRO A 88 6.88 9.79 -1.41
C PRO A 88 6.87 11.08 -2.22
N PHE A 89 5.91 11.95 -1.92
CA PHE A 89 5.76 13.25 -2.57
C PHE A 89 7.08 14.05 -2.58
N LEU A 90 7.39 14.67 -3.70
CA LEU A 90 8.62 15.42 -4.02
C LEU A 90 9.91 14.58 -4.11
N SER A 91 9.86 13.28 -4.01
CA SER A 91 11.04 12.43 -4.24
C SER A 91 11.28 12.10 -5.72
N TYR A 92 10.28 12.32 -6.59
CA TYR A 92 10.37 12.06 -8.03
C TYR A 92 9.86 13.22 -8.91
N GLN A 93 9.05 14.13 -8.38
CA GLN A 93 8.52 15.27 -9.13
C GLN A 93 9.57 16.35 -9.42
N CYS A 94 10.70 16.34 -8.74
CA CYS A 94 11.76 17.35 -8.87
C CYS A 94 12.80 17.02 -9.96
N GLY A 95 12.55 16.00 -10.77
CA GLY A 95 13.40 15.62 -11.90
C GLY A 95 13.97 14.21 -11.84
N GLU A 96 14.39 13.71 -12.98
CA GLU A 96 14.79 12.32 -13.20
C GLU A 96 15.95 11.87 -12.33
N ASP A 97 17.00 12.69 -12.16
CA ASP A 97 18.18 12.30 -11.39
C ASP A 97 17.87 12.14 -9.90
N LEU A 98 17.01 13.02 -9.35
CA LEU A 98 16.52 12.88 -7.96
C LEU A 98 15.64 11.65 -7.80
N ALA A 99 14.79 11.37 -8.77
CA ALA A 99 13.97 10.16 -8.77
C ALA A 99 14.81 8.87 -8.80
N VAL A 100 15.83 8.83 -9.65
CA VAL A 100 16.78 7.69 -9.72
C VAL A 100 17.53 7.53 -8.41
N ALA A 101 17.99 8.63 -7.80
CA ALA A 101 18.66 8.57 -6.49
C ALA A 101 17.72 8.06 -5.39
N ALA A 102 16.47 8.56 -5.33
CA ALA A 102 15.48 8.16 -4.34
C ALA A 102 15.09 6.68 -4.49
N ALA A 103 14.72 6.25 -5.70
CA ALA A 103 14.36 4.86 -5.99
C ALA A 103 15.55 3.93 -5.78
N GLY A 104 16.76 4.34 -6.20
CA GLY A 104 18.00 3.59 -5.99
C GLY A 104 18.29 3.35 -4.51
N ARG A 105 18.04 4.33 -3.64
CA ARG A 105 18.16 4.16 -2.19
C ARG A 105 17.19 3.11 -1.65
N LEU A 106 15.92 3.15 -2.04
CA LEU A 106 14.94 2.16 -1.61
C LEU A 106 15.36 0.74 -1.99
N LEU A 107 15.83 0.51 -3.22
CA LEU A 107 16.26 -0.81 -3.67
C LEU A 107 17.56 -1.26 -3.02
N LYS A 108 18.53 -0.36 -2.78
CA LYS A 108 19.85 -0.68 -2.25
C LYS A 108 19.90 -0.81 -0.73
N GLU A 109 19.14 0.06 -0.03
CA GLU A 109 19.23 0.20 1.43
C GLU A 109 18.08 -0.56 2.14
N SER A 110 17.12 -1.11 1.38
CA SER A 110 16.06 -1.97 1.89
C SER A 110 15.91 -3.21 1.00
N SER A 111 14.90 -4.01 1.23
CA SER A 111 14.58 -5.18 0.38
C SER A 111 13.48 -4.90 -0.64
N ALA A 112 13.18 -3.63 -0.93
CA ALA A 112 12.22 -3.29 -1.97
C ALA A 112 12.70 -3.82 -3.32
N ALA A 113 11.82 -4.50 -4.04
CA ALA A 113 12.09 -5.04 -5.37
C ALA A 113 11.59 -4.11 -6.49
N ALA A 114 10.72 -3.15 -6.16
CA ALA A 114 10.13 -2.20 -7.07
C ALA A 114 9.68 -0.94 -6.33
N VAL A 115 9.42 0.12 -7.09
CA VAL A 115 8.83 1.37 -6.58
C VAL A 115 7.47 1.63 -7.22
N LYS A 116 6.59 2.40 -6.53
CA LYS A 116 5.33 2.90 -7.10
C LYS A 116 5.36 4.42 -7.21
N LEU A 117 4.81 4.95 -8.32
CA LEU A 117 4.70 6.37 -8.60
C LEU A 117 3.27 6.72 -9.01
N GLU A 118 2.81 7.92 -8.63
CA GLU A 118 1.48 8.44 -8.94
C GLU A 118 1.51 9.42 -10.12
N GLY A 119 0.51 9.30 -11.01
CA GLY A 119 0.29 10.19 -12.14
C GLY A 119 0.87 9.69 -13.45
N ALA A 120 0.55 10.42 -14.52
CA ALA A 120 1.06 10.23 -15.87
C ALA A 120 1.15 11.58 -16.62
N GLU A 121 1.47 12.64 -15.91
CA GLU A 121 1.90 13.88 -16.52
C GLU A 121 3.22 13.64 -17.28
N PRO A 122 3.53 14.39 -18.35
CA PRO A 122 4.71 14.15 -19.18
C PRO A 122 6.01 14.04 -18.39
N GLU A 123 6.13 14.82 -17.31
CA GLU A 123 7.29 14.81 -16.43
C GLU A 123 7.39 13.51 -15.62
N VAL A 124 6.26 12.96 -15.17
CA VAL A 124 6.22 11.68 -14.45
C VAL A 124 6.50 10.52 -15.40
N VAL A 125 5.97 10.56 -16.62
CA VAL A 125 6.25 9.57 -17.66
C VAL A 125 7.74 9.54 -18.01
N ALA A 126 8.39 10.69 -18.12
CA ALA A 126 9.84 10.80 -18.37
C ALA A 126 10.65 10.18 -17.22
N VAL A 127 10.24 10.43 -15.97
CA VAL A 127 10.84 9.79 -14.78
C VAL A 127 10.69 8.28 -14.85
N ILE A 128 9.51 7.76 -15.18
CA ILE A 128 9.24 6.31 -15.28
C ILE A 128 10.14 5.68 -16.34
N ASP A 129 10.20 6.24 -17.55
CA ASP A 129 11.10 5.76 -18.61
C ASP A 129 12.55 5.72 -18.13
N ARG A 130 13.00 6.77 -17.46
CA ARG A 130 14.35 6.86 -16.90
C ARG A 130 14.63 5.78 -15.87
N LEU A 131 13.72 5.57 -14.91
CA LEU A 131 13.85 4.54 -13.86
C LEU A 131 13.92 3.14 -14.49
N VAL A 132 12.98 2.82 -15.39
CA VAL A 132 12.90 1.51 -16.05
C VAL A 132 14.17 1.22 -16.85
N ARG A 133 14.69 2.19 -17.60
CA ARG A 133 15.94 2.07 -18.37
C ARG A 133 17.18 1.92 -17.47
N MET A 134 17.12 2.38 -16.22
CA MET A 134 18.17 2.14 -15.22
C MET A 134 18.02 0.79 -14.50
N GLY A 135 17.02 -0.02 -14.86
CA GLY A 135 16.77 -1.34 -14.26
C GLY A 135 15.95 -1.31 -12.96
N ILE A 136 15.27 -0.20 -12.67
CA ILE A 136 14.40 -0.06 -11.51
C ILE A 136 12.97 -0.39 -11.94
N PRO A 137 12.34 -1.48 -11.44
CA PRO A 137 10.96 -1.82 -11.78
C PRO A 137 9.98 -0.79 -11.19
N VAL A 138 9.01 -0.35 -12.03
CA VAL A 138 8.03 0.68 -11.66
C VAL A 138 6.62 0.13 -11.76
N MET A 139 5.82 0.33 -10.71
CA MET A 139 4.37 0.20 -10.68
C MET A 139 3.76 1.58 -10.85
N GLY A 140 2.91 1.77 -11.86
CA GLY A 140 2.17 3.03 -12.06
C GLY A 140 0.96 3.14 -11.14
N HIS A 141 0.43 4.36 -10.97
CA HIS A 141 -0.80 4.60 -10.19
C HIS A 141 -1.62 5.73 -10.82
N LEU A 142 -2.86 5.43 -11.20
CA LEU A 142 -3.82 6.37 -11.81
C LEU A 142 -5.16 6.37 -11.08
N GLY A 143 -5.99 7.34 -11.41
CA GLY A 143 -7.28 7.58 -10.77
C GLY A 143 -7.16 8.59 -9.65
N LEU A 144 -7.62 8.26 -8.46
CA LEU A 144 -7.33 9.04 -7.27
C LEU A 144 -5.85 8.85 -6.92
N THR A 145 -5.11 9.94 -6.88
CA THR A 145 -3.70 9.98 -6.51
C THR A 145 -3.56 10.81 -5.23
N PRO A 146 -3.40 10.18 -4.05
CA PRO A 146 -3.36 10.88 -2.75
C PRO A 146 -2.29 11.98 -2.66
N GLN A 147 -1.18 11.85 -3.35
CA GLN A 147 -0.15 12.90 -3.42
C GLN A 147 -0.64 14.17 -4.13
N ALA A 148 -1.70 14.09 -4.94
CA ALA A 148 -2.34 15.24 -5.58
C ALA A 148 -3.58 15.74 -4.82
N VAL A 149 -3.74 15.42 -3.53
CA VAL A 149 -4.95 15.69 -2.74
C VAL A 149 -5.39 17.16 -2.74
N HIS A 150 -4.46 18.11 -2.74
CA HIS A 150 -4.79 19.53 -2.79
C HIS A 150 -5.41 19.97 -4.12
N ARG A 151 -5.14 19.25 -5.21
CA ARG A 151 -5.72 19.48 -6.55
C ARG A 151 -7.01 18.69 -6.74
N LEU A 152 -7.03 17.43 -6.32
CA LEU A 152 -8.10 16.47 -6.65
C LEU A 152 -9.12 16.28 -5.52
N GLY A 153 -8.73 16.53 -4.25
CA GLY A 153 -9.45 16.04 -3.08
C GLY A 153 -9.49 14.49 -3.07
N TYR A 154 -10.26 13.92 -2.14
CA TYR A 154 -10.50 12.47 -2.07
C TYR A 154 -11.78 12.07 -2.82
N ARG A 155 -11.93 12.54 -4.07
CA ARG A 155 -13.13 12.30 -4.89
C ARG A 155 -12.85 11.24 -5.94
N ARG A 156 -13.92 10.55 -6.36
CA ARG A 156 -13.89 9.61 -7.49
C ARG A 156 -13.41 10.34 -8.74
N GLN A 157 -12.46 9.73 -9.45
CA GLN A 157 -11.84 10.29 -10.64
C GLN A 157 -12.42 9.70 -11.92
N ALA A 158 -12.17 10.36 -13.05
CA ALA A 158 -12.59 9.91 -14.38
C ALA A 158 -14.09 9.58 -14.48
N THR A 159 -14.95 10.50 -14.01
CA THR A 159 -16.41 10.29 -13.95
C THR A 159 -17.16 10.74 -15.21
N ASP A 160 -16.50 11.40 -16.16
CA ASP A 160 -17.04 11.81 -17.45
C ASP A 160 -16.24 11.21 -18.63
N ALA A 161 -16.85 11.16 -19.82
CA ALA A 161 -16.27 10.50 -20.98
C ALA A 161 -14.88 11.05 -21.39
N VAL A 162 -14.66 12.37 -21.28
CA VAL A 162 -13.39 13.00 -21.66
C VAL A 162 -12.27 12.58 -20.69
N SER A 163 -12.57 12.61 -19.39
CA SER A 163 -11.61 12.19 -18.36
C SER A 163 -11.33 10.69 -18.38
N GLN A 164 -12.32 9.86 -18.77
CA GLN A 164 -12.14 8.42 -18.98
C GLN A 164 -11.17 8.13 -20.14
N GLU A 165 -11.38 8.75 -21.30
CA GLU A 165 -10.49 8.56 -22.46
C GLU A 165 -9.07 9.06 -22.16
N ARG A 166 -8.94 10.16 -21.42
CA ARG A 166 -7.63 10.64 -20.96
C ARG A 166 -6.95 9.62 -20.06
N LEU A 167 -7.66 9.05 -19.06
CA LEU A 167 -7.09 8.06 -18.14
C LEU A 167 -6.69 6.78 -18.89
N LEU A 168 -7.51 6.32 -19.84
CA LEU A 168 -7.17 5.16 -20.67
C LEU A 168 -5.89 5.39 -21.47
N LYS A 169 -5.74 6.57 -22.09
CA LYS A 169 -4.52 6.94 -22.79
C LYS A 169 -3.31 6.98 -21.84
N GLN A 170 -3.47 7.59 -20.66
CA GLN A 170 -2.43 7.63 -19.64
C GLN A 170 -2.00 6.22 -19.20
N ALA A 171 -2.94 5.29 -19.06
CA ALA A 171 -2.62 3.91 -18.70
C ALA A 171 -1.76 3.21 -19.79
N VAL A 172 -2.10 3.44 -21.06
CA VAL A 172 -1.29 2.95 -22.20
C VAL A 172 0.09 3.61 -22.22
N ASP A 173 0.17 4.91 -21.98
CA ASP A 173 1.45 5.63 -21.94
C ASP A 173 2.37 5.05 -20.83
N LEU A 174 1.82 4.73 -19.65
CA LEU A 174 2.58 4.11 -18.55
C LEU A 174 3.08 2.70 -18.91
N GLU A 175 2.26 1.88 -19.53
CA GLU A 175 2.68 0.56 -20.04
C GLU A 175 3.79 0.68 -21.06
N GLN A 176 3.65 1.57 -22.05
CA GLN A 176 4.64 1.78 -23.11
C GLN A 176 5.99 2.29 -22.57
N ASN A 177 5.99 2.98 -21.44
CA ASN A 177 7.21 3.43 -20.75
C ASN A 177 7.72 2.41 -19.72
N GLY A 178 7.17 1.18 -19.72
CA GLY A 178 7.73 0.01 -19.05
C GLY A 178 7.28 -0.20 -17.61
N CYS A 179 6.17 0.39 -17.18
CA CYS A 179 5.53 -0.03 -15.92
C CYS A 179 5.20 -1.52 -15.99
N PHE A 180 5.51 -2.27 -14.93
CA PHE A 180 5.21 -3.71 -14.88
C PHE A 180 3.81 -4.02 -14.38
N ALA A 181 3.13 -3.08 -13.74
CA ALA A 181 1.76 -3.15 -13.25
C ALA A 181 1.19 -1.74 -13.06
N LEU A 182 -0.13 -1.62 -12.99
CA LEU A 182 -0.85 -0.37 -12.78
C LEU A 182 -1.84 -0.50 -11.63
N VAL A 183 -1.78 0.41 -10.66
CA VAL A 183 -2.84 0.61 -9.66
C VAL A 183 -3.88 1.55 -10.23
N LEU A 184 -5.17 1.18 -10.11
CA LEU A 184 -6.31 2.05 -10.38
C LEU A 184 -7.09 2.31 -9.09
N GLU A 185 -7.11 3.58 -8.65
CA GLU A 185 -7.79 3.96 -7.43
C GLU A 185 -9.02 4.82 -7.69
N HIS A 186 -10.14 4.40 -7.11
CA HIS A 186 -11.40 5.15 -7.01
C HIS A 186 -11.87 5.74 -8.34
N VAL A 187 -12.03 4.86 -9.33
CA VAL A 187 -12.53 5.14 -10.67
C VAL A 187 -13.84 4.37 -10.95
N PRO A 188 -14.61 4.69 -12.02
CA PRO A 188 -15.73 3.86 -12.45
C PRO A 188 -15.32 2.43 -12.79
N THR A 189 -16.16 1.45 -12.42
CA THR A 189 -15.91 0.02 -12.65
C THR A 189 -15.77 -0.31 -14.12
N ASP A 190 -16.65 0.22 -14.96
CA ASP A 190 -16.62 0.05 -16.41
C ASP A 190 -15.32 0.59 -17.04
N LEU A 191 -14.80 1.70 -16.54
CA LEU A 191 -13.51 2.22 -16.96
C LEU A 191 -12.37 1.30 -16.52
N ALA A 192 -12.40 0.79 -15.29
CA ALA A 192 -11.38 -0.12 -14.79
C ALA A 192 -11.31 -1.41 -15.61
N GLU A 193 -12.48 -1.99 -15.99
CA GLU A 193 -12.56 -3.14 -16.88
C GLU A 193 -11.99 -2.84 -18.28
N ARG A 194 -12.31 -1.67 -18.85
CA ARG A 194 -11.73 -1.24 -20.13
C ARG A 194 -10.21 -1.11 -20.07
N VAL A 195 -9.66 -0.53 -19.01
CA VAL A 195 -8.21 -0.42 -18.81
C VAL A 195 -7.60 -1.83 -18.68
N GLN A 196 -8.20 -2.71 -17.88
CA GLN A 196 -7.74 -4.09 -17.69
C GLN A 196 -7.69 -4.88 -19.02
N GLN A 197 -8.69 -4.70 -19.88
CA GLN A 197 -8.76 -5.36 -21.20
C GLN A 197 -7.78 -4.75 -22.22
N THR A 198 -7.42 -3.48 -22.05
CA THR A 198 -6.53 -2.76 -22.98
C THR A 198 -5.06 -3.07 -22.71
N LEU A 199 -4.67 -3.19 -21.44
CA LEU A 199 -3.28 -3.36 -21.05
C LEU A 199 -2.87 -4.85 -21.03
N SER A 200 -1.62 -5.12 -21.38
CA SER A 200 -0.99 -6.43 -21.20
C SER A 200 -0.42 -6.62 -19.80
N ILE A 201 -0.05 -5.52 -19.13
CA ILE A 201 0.41 -5.56 -17.74
C ILE A 201 -0.76 -5.71 -16.74
N PRO A 202 -0.51 -6.26 -15.54
CA PRO A 202 -1.53 -6.37 -14.50
C PRO A 202 -2.11 -5.03 -14.06
N VAL A 203 -3.44 -4.98 -13.91
CA VAL A 203 -4.19 -3.86 -13.34
C VAL A 203 -4.72 -4.26 -11.98
N ILE A 204 -4.34 -3.52 -10.94
CA ILE A 204 -4.67 -3.79 -9.54
C ILE A 204 -5.60 -2.69 -9.04
N GLY A 205 -6.83 -3.03 -8.67
CA GLY A 205 -7.87 -2.08 -8.29
C GLY A 205 -7.92 -1.78 -6.79
N ILE A 206 -8.33 -0.56 -6.44
CA ILE A 206 -8.82 -0.19 -5.12
C ILE A 206 -9.97 0.81 -5.30
N GLY A 207 -11.17 0.43 -4.87
CA GLY A 207 -12.36 1.24 -5.14
C GLY A 207 -12.68 1.42 -6.64
N ALA A 208 -12.26 0.45 -7.46
CA ALA A 208 -12.42 0.44 -8.91
C ALA A 208 -13.32 -0.72 -9.41
N GLY A 209 -13.99 -1.43 -8.49
CA GLY A 209 -14.77 -2.63 -8.79
C GLY A 209 -13.90 -3.88 -8.88
N ASP A 210 -14.53 -5.01 -9.22
CA ASP A 210 -13.91 -6.35 -9.20
C ASP A 210 -13.33 -6.78 -10.55
N GLY A 211 -13.45 -5.96 -11.59
CA GLY A 211 -13.04 -6.30 -12.97
C GLY A 211 -11.53 -6.10 -13.27
N CYS A 212 -10.71 -5.82 -12.24
CA CYS A 212 -9.26 -5.76 -12.38
C CYS A 212 -8.60 -7.15 -12.24
N ASP A 213 -7.32 -7.26 -12.59
CA ASP A 213 -6.55 -8.51 -12.42
C ASP A 213 -6.22 -8.82 -10.95
N GLY A 214 -6.41 -7.86 -10.08
CA GLY A 214 -6.18 -7.99 -8.64
C GLY A 214 -6.72 -6.81 -7.85
N GLN A 215 -6.56 -6.88 -6.54
CA GLN A 215 -7.01 -5.84 -5.60
C GLN A 215 -5.88 -5.45 -4.65
N VAL A 216 -5.78 -4.16 -4.34
CA VAL A 216 -4.96 -3.68 -3.24
C VAL A 216 -5.84 -3.09 -2.14
N ARG A 217 -5.49 -3.34 -0.88
CA ARG A 217 -6.19 -2.78 0.28
C ARG A 217 -5.21 -2.23 1.30
N VAL A 218 -5.59 -1.12 1.91
CA VAL A 218 -4.87 -0.60 3.08
C VAL A 218 -5.23 -1.48 4.28
N THR A 219 -4.26 -2.23 4.77
CA THR A 219 -4.48 -3.26 5.82
C THR A 219 -5.08 -2.69 7.10
N ALA A 220 -4.65 -1.47 7.51
CA ALA A 220 -5.23 -0.81 8.68
C ALA A 220 -6.73 -0.52 8.52
N ASP A 221 -7.17 -0.12 7.31
CA ASP A 221 -8.59 0.09 7.01
C ASP A 221 -9.35 -1.24 6.97
N LEU A 222 -8.77 -2.25 6.30
CA LEU A 222 -9.36 -3.57 6.17
C LEU A 222 -9.60 -4.23 7.53
N LEU A 223 -8.67 -4.03 8.48
CA LEU A 223 -8.77 -4.53 9.85
C LEU A 223 -9.57 -3.61 10.80
N GLY A 224 -10.09 -2.49 10.32
CA GLY A 224 -10.86 -1.54 11.14
C GLY A 224 -10.05 -0.92 12.28
N LEU A 225 -8.75 -0.67 12.05
CA LEU A 225 -7.86 0.00 13.02
C LEU A 225 -7.97 1.52 12.95
N THR A 226 -8.33 2.05 11.77
CA THR A 226 -8.52 3.49 11.53
C THR A 226 -9.88 3.97 12.02
N ALA A 227 -9.95 5.24 12.43
CA ALA A 227 -11.21 5.84 12.91
C ALA A 227 -12.19 6.15 11.77
N GLN A 228 -11.67 6.41 10.58
CA GLN A 228 -12.44 6.70 9.37
C GLN A 228 -11.86 5.87 8.25
N GLN A 229 -12.73 5.19 7.50
CA GLN A 229 -12.36 4.38 6.37
C GLN A 229 -12.85 5.02 5.07
N PRO A 230 -12.14 4.82 3.97
CA PRO A 230 -12.65 5.22 2.65
C PRO A 230 -14.00 4.53 2.37
N PRO A 231 -14.98 5.22 1.76
CA PRO A 231 -16.32 4.66 1.51
C PRO A 231 -16.31 3.42 0.60
N PHE A 232 -15.25 3.24 -0.18
CA PHE A 232 -15.04 2.09 -1.07
C PHE A 232 -14.22 0.95 -0.43
N SER A 233 -13.83 1.08 0.85
CA SER A 233 -12.98 0.09 1.55
C SER A 233 -13.52 -0.19 2.97
N PRO A 234 -14.70 -0.83 3.10
CA PRO A 234 -15.25 -1.16 4.40
C PRO A 234 -14.33 -2.13 5.14
N ALA A 235 -14.29 -2.00 6.48
CA ALA A 235 -13.55 -2.92 7.32
C ALA A 235 -14.21 -4.30 7.35
N LEU A 236 -13.39 -5.35 7.46
CA LEU A 236 -13.85 -6.72 7.67
C LEU A 236 -14.13 -7.02 9.15
N VAL A 237 -13.49 -6.29 10.05
CA VAL A 237 -13.58 -6.48 11.51
C VAL A 237 -13.41 -5.14 12.21
N ASP A 238 -13.99 -4.99 13.40
CA ASP A 238 -13.70 -3.86 14.30
C ASP A 238 -12.44 -4.14 15.14
N GLY A 239 -11.28 -4.13 14.50
CA GLY A 239 -9.99 -4.38 15.17
C GLY A 239 -9.70 -3.36 16.27
N ARG A 240 -10.04 -2.09 16.07
CA ARG A 240 -9.86 -1.03 17.08
C ARG A 240 -10.68 -1.33 18.34
N GLY A 241 -11.94 -1.72 18.19
CA GLY A 241 -12.80 -2.10 19.31
C GLY A 241 -12.27 -3.32 20.05
N LEU A 242 -11.90 -4.37 19.32
CA LEU A 242 -11.35 -5.60 19.89
C LEU A 242 -10.08 -5.33 20.71
N PHE A 243 -9.10 -4.63 20.16
CA PHE A 243 -7.85 -4.35 20.87
C PHE A 243 -8.05 -3.40 22.04
N THR A 244 -8.91 -2.38 21.92
CA THR A 244 -9.23 -1.47 23.01
C THR A 244 -9.90 -2.22 24.17
N THR A 245 -10.81 -3.13 23.87
CA THR A 245 -11.50 -3.95 24.91
C THR A 245 -10.50 -4.83 25.66
N ALA A 246 -9.66 -5.58 24.94
CA ALA A 246 -8.65 -6.44 25.55
C ALA A 246 -7.66 -5.66 26.44
N LEU A 247 -7.21 -4.50 25.99
CA LEU A 247 -6.34 -3.64 26.79
C LEU A 247 -7.06 -3.09 28.03
N ARG A 248 -8.32 -2.70 27.90
CA ARG A 248 -9.13 -2.20 29.03
C ARG A 248 -9.33 -3.27 30.08
N GLU A 249 -9.69 -4.47 29.68
CA GLU A 249 -9.86 -5.62 30.59
C GLU A 249 -8.57 -5.88 31.37
N TRP A 250 -7.42 -5.86 30.74
CA TRP A 250 -6.12 -6.03 31.40
C TRP A 250 -5.85 -4.89 32.41
N VAL A 251 -6.09 -3.64 32.03
CA VAL A 251 -5.91 -2.47 32.89
C VAL A 251 -6.81 -2.58 34.11
N ASP A 252 -8.07 -2.94 33.94
CA ASP A 252 -9.05 -3.05 35.06
C ASP A 252 -8.66 -4.17 36.00
N GLN A 253 -8.22 -5.33 35.52
CA GLN A 253 -7.69 -6.41 36.34
C GLN A 253 -6.50 -5.97 37.22
N LYS A 254 -5.59 -5.13 36.67
CA LYS A 254 -4.41 -4.65 37.41
C LYS A 254 -4.70 -3.52 38.39
N ARG A 255 -5.86 -2.88 38.29
CA ARG A 255 -6.33 -1.84 39.22
C ARG A 255 -7.04 -2.41 40.46
N ILE A 256 -7.39 -3.70 40.46
CA ILE A 256 -7.92 -4.36 41.62
C ILE A 256 -6.79 -4.50 42.65
N PRO A 257 -6.87 -3.90 43.85
CA PRO A 257 -5.85 -4.06 44.88
C PRO A 257 -5.69 -5.55 45.22
N PRO A 258 -4.48 -6.05 45.56
CA PRO A 258 -4.30 -7.39 46.03
C PRO A 258 -5.20 -7.57 47.30
N THR A 259 -6.02 -8.59 47.27
CA THR A 259 -6.82 -8.98 48.48
C THR A 259 -5.80 -9.24 49.57
N THR A 260 -5.80 -8.43 50.64
CA THR A 260 -5.06 -8.71 51.85
C THR A 260 -5.68 -9.99 52.43
N GLU A 261 -5.01 -11.12 52.23
CA GLU A 261 -5.34 -12.32 53.04
C GLU A 261 -5.25 -11.90 54.50
N ALA A 262 -6.39 -11.97 55.20
CA ALA A 262 -6.43 -11.73 56.60
C ALA A 262 -5.46 -12.71 57.25
N THR A 263 -4.35 -12.19 57.79
CA THR A 263 -3.46 -12.94 58.69
C THR A 263 -4.33 -13.53 59.77
N GLN A 264 -4.52 -14.86 59.78
CA GLN A 264 -5.10 -15.57 60.90
C GLN A 264 -4.26 -15.22 62.12
N PRO A 265 -4.87 -14.79 63.24
CA PRO A 265 -4.13 -14.62 64.48
C PRO A 265 -3.56 -15.99 64.90
N ALA A 266 -2.28 -15.97 65.29
CA ALA A 266 -1.60 -17.15 65.81
C ALA A 266 -2.38 -17.67 67.02
N PRO A 267 -2.54 -18.98 67.17
CA PRO A 267 -3.15 -19.53 68.38
C PRO A 267 -2.30 -19.21 69.60
N ASP A 268 -2.90 -18.58 70.60
CA ASP A 268 -2.29 -18.34 71.90
C ASP A 268 -1.85 -19.67 72.48
N CYS A 269 -0.52 -19.77 72.85
CA CYS A 269 0.03 -20.80 73.71
C CYS A 269 0.01 -20.41 75.15
#